data_07322fc90a595905574ea975d5140954
#
_entry.id   07322fc90a595905574ea975d5140954
#
_cell.length_a   1.000
_cell.length_b   1.000
_cell.length_c   1.000
_cell.angle_alpha   90.00
_cell.angle_beta   90.00
_cell.angle_gamma   90.00
#
_symmetry.space_group_name_H-M   'P 1'
#
loop_
_entity.id
_entity.type
_entity.pdbx_description
1 polymer ?
#
loop_
_entity_poly.entity_id
_entity_poly.type
_entity_poly.pdbx_seq_one_letter_code
_entity_poly.pdbx_strand_id
1 'polypeptide(L)'
;MLLKFGLTQIIIFFSWVTGIIISILRIITKASLPQTPKGLKISAHLYFMVATIFLLFCIVLSNLQHKLPVMHQHHQSVHQESTLCTGTKFWAVAGKIKGAAFGIFIIYIVTLSIFPGFIAEDLESKLLRDWYPILLITVYNLADLMGKSLTAFYVIQSMTRAIWAATSRLLFYPLFVICLHGPKWLKTEVPMVVLTFLLGFSNGYLTSVLMILTPKSVPLSEAELSAIVMTGFLGFGLVGGSVLGWFWILWRPPSAVIKWTKGSSIRCKSWGKKP
;
A
#
# COMPACT_ATOMS: atom_id res chain seq x y z
N MET A 1 18.96 -7.78 -22.52
CA MET A 1 18.86 -6.61 -21.64
C MET A 1 17.62 -5.75 -21.92
N LEU A 2 17.33 -5.41 -23.18
CA LEU A 2 16.14 -4.63 -23.59
C LEU A 2 14.79 -5.30 -23.27
N LEU A 3 14.68 -6.63 -23.40
CA LEU A 3 13.44 -7.35 -23.10
C LEU A 3 13.09 -7.37 -21.59
N LYS A 4 14.12 -7.48 -20.71
CA LYS A 4 13.92 -7.35 -19.24
C LYS A 4 13.46 -5.95 -18.87
N PHE A 5 14.01 -4.92 -19.54
CA PHE A 5 13.60 -3.54 -19.32
C PHE A 5 12.14 -3.32 -19.75
N GLY A 6 11.75 -3.85 -20.92
CA GLY A 6 10.37 -3.78 -21.41
C GLY A 6 9.38 -4.49 -20.50
N LEU A 7 9.73 -5.67 -19.98
CA LEU A 7 8.86 -6.45 -19.09
C LEU A 7 8.63 -5.77 -17.74
N THR A 8 9.69 -5.22 -17.16
CA THR A 8 9.60 -4.46 -15.90
C THR A 8 8.75 -3.20 -16.09
N GLN A 9 8.88 -2.53 -17.24
CA GLN A 9 8.04 -1.39 -17.59
C GLN A 9 6.55 -1.78 -17.70
N ILE A 10 6.24 -2.94 -18.27
CA ILE A 10 4.88 -3.46 -18.39
C ILE A 10 4.29 -3.74 -17.00
N ILE A 11 5.01 -4.38 -16.09
CA ILE A 11 4.55 -4.68 -14.73
C ILE A 11 4.30 -3.38 -13.95
N ILE A 12 5.21 -2.40 -14.07
CA ILE A 12 5.05 -1.08 -13.46
C ILE A 12 3.81 -0.40 -14.04
N PHE A 13 3.62 -0.41 -15.36
CA PHE A 13 2.45 0.15 -16.02
C PHE A 13 1.14 -0.49 -15.55
N PHE A 14 1.09 -1.82 -15.44
CA PHE A 14 -0.08 -2.53 -14.92
C PHE A 14 -0.38 -2.18 -13.45
N SER A 15 0.65 -2.05 -12.60
CA SER A 15 0.49 -1.58 -11.23
C SER A 15 -0.08 -0.16 -11.16
N TRP A 16 0.27 0.71 -12.12
CA TRP A 16 -0.25 2.06 -12.24
C TRP A 16 -1.74 2.06 -12.60
N VAL A 17 -2.08 1.32 -13.65
CA VAL A 17 -3.43 1.23 -14.16
C VAL A 17 -4.38 0.68 -13.10
N THR A 18 -3.95 -0.29 -12.29
CA THR A 18 -4.76 -0.90 -11.23
C THR A 18 -5.16 0.12 -10.16
N GLY A 19 -4.23 0.91 -9.66
CA GLY A 19 -4.51 1.93 -8.63
C GLY A 19 -5.51 2.98 -9.10
N ILE A 20 -5.38 3.42 -10.36
CA ILE A 20 -6.30 4.39 -10.99
C ILE A 20 -7.68 3.75 -11.18
N ILE A 21 -7.75 2.54 -11.73
CA ILE A 21 -9.03 1.83 -11.96
C ILE A 21 -9.78 1.63 -10.64
N ILE A 22 -9.12 1.20 -9.58
CA ILE A 22 -9.74 1.02 -8.27
C ILE A 22 -10.26 2.35 -7.71
N SER A 23 -9.51 3.44 -7.87
CA SER A 23 -9.94 4.77 -7.41
C SER A 23 -11.16 5.27 -8.19
N ILE A 24 -11.15 5.14 -9.51
CA ILE A 24 -12.28 5.51 -10.38
C ILE A 24 -13.51 4.64 -10.04
N LEU A 25 -13.32 3.32 -9.90
CA LEU A 25 -14.40 2.41 -9.54
C LEU A 25 -15.04 2.76 -8.19
N ARG A 26 -14.25 3.18 -7.21
CA ARG A 26 -14.76 3.66 -5.92
C ARG A 26 -15.60 4.91 -6.07
N ILE A 27 -15.18 5.88 -6.85
CA ILE A 27 -15.93 7.11 -7.10
C ILE A 27 -17.24 6.80 -7.80
N ILE A 28 -17.21 5.98 -8.86
CA ILE A 28 -18.41 5.58 -9.63
C ILE A 28 -19.39 4.81 -8.76
N THR A 29 -18.94 3.81 -8.01
CA THR A 29 -19.83 3.00 -7.18
C THR A 29 -20.45 3.81 -6.05
N LYS A 30 -19.74 4.78 -5.48
CA LYS A 30 -20.31 5.67 -4.48
C LYS A 30 -21.31 6.66 -5.07
N ALA A 31 -21.07 7.14 -6.28
CA ALA A 31 -21.99 8.04 -6.97
C ALA A 31 -23.26 7.33 -7.45
N SER A 32 -23.15 6.06 -7.90
CA SER A 32 -24.23 5.32 -8.55
C SER A 32 -25.07 4.47 -7.59
N LEU A 33 -24.51 4.04 -6.45
CA LEU A 33 -25.18 3.13 -5.53
C LEU A 33 -25.72 3.87 -4.30
N PRO A 34 -26.97 3.62 -3.88
CA PRO A 34 -27.52 4.19 -2.66
C PRO A 34 -26.72 3.73 -1.44
N GLN A 35 -26.47 4.63 -0.49
CA GLN A 35 -25.70 4.36 0.74
C GLN A 35 -26.51 3.53 1.76
N THR A 36 -27.18 2.50 1.26
CA THR A 36 -27.92 1.52 2.08
C THR A 36 -27.01 0.31 2.36
N PRO A 37 -27.28 -0.49 3.41
CA PRO A 37 -26.52 -1.71 3.70
C PRO A 37 -26.48 -2.69 2.51
N LYS A 38 -27.53 -2.73 1.68
CA LYS A 38 -27.59 -3.51 0.44
C LYS A 38 -26.68 -2.95 -0.64
N GLY A 39 -26.69 -1.63 -0.86
CA GLY A 39 -25.81 -0.96 -1.82
C GLY A 39 -24.31 -1.11 -1.46
N LEU A 40 -23.99 -1.06 -0.15
CA LEU A 40 -22.62 -1.30 0.33
C LEU A 40 -22.13 -2.71 0.04
N LYS A 41 -23.00 -3.73 0.22
CA LYS A 41 -22.67 -5.13 -0.14
C LYS A 41 -22.42 -5.29 -1.64
N ILE A 42 -23.29 -4.71 -2.48
CA ILE A 42 -23.13 -4.75 -3.94
C ILE A 42 -21.81 -4.10 -4.37
N SER A 43 -21.47 -2.94 -3.79
CA SER A 43 -20.22 -2.24 -4.01
C SER A 43 -19.01 -3.12 -3.64
N ALA A 44 -19.04 -3.77 -2.45
CA ALA A 44 -17.99 -4.67 -2.02
C ALA A 44 -17.81 -5.87 -2.98
N HIS A 45 -18.90 -6.51 -3.39
CA HIS A 45 -18.85 -7.61 -4.37
C HIS A 45 -18.25 -7.17 -5.70
N LEU A 46 -18.60 -5.99 -6.20
CA LEU A 46 -18.01 -5.42 -7.41
C LEU A 46 -16.49 -5.24 -7.29
N TYR A 47 -16.01 -4.71 -6.16
CA TYR A 47 -14.57 -4.56 -5.93
C TYR A 47 -13.85 -5.90 -5.91
N PHE A 48 -14.38 -6.88 -5.17
CA PHE A 48 -13.77 -8.21 -5.11
C PHE A 48 -13.77 -8.90 -6.47
N MET A 49 -14.85 -8.78 -7.25
CA MET A 49 -14.93 -9.36 -8.59
C MET A 49 -13.90 -8.76 -9.54
N VAL A 50 -13.78 -7.43 -9.58
CA VAL A 50 -12.78 -6.73 -10.41
C VAL A 50 -11.36 -7.09 -9.95
N ALA A 51 -11.09 -7.11 -8.64
CA ALA A 51 -9.79 -7.50 -8.12
C ALA A 51 -9.43 -8.95 -8.47
N THR A 52 -10.39 -9.88 -8.40
CA THR A 52 -10.19 -11.29 -8.74
C THR A 52 -9.89 -11.47 -10.22
N ILE A 53 -10.64 -10.81 -11.10
CA ILE A 53 -10.40 -10.84 -12.57
C ILE A 53 -8.99 -10.32 -12.87
N PHE A 54 -8.60 -9.22 -12.20
CA PHE A 54 -7.28 -8.64 -12.40
C PHE A 54 -6.15 -9.55 -11.90
N LEU A 55 -6.32 -10.21 -10.75
CA LEU A 55 -5.37 -11.19 -10.24
C LEU A 55 -5.22 -12.39 -11.18
N LEU A 56 -6.32 -12.93 -11.71
CA LEU A 56 -6.30 -14.01 -12.68
C LEU A 56 -5.55 -13.58 -13.95
N PHE A 57 -5.78 -12.38 -14.44
CA PHE A 57 -5.05 -11.82 -15.56
C PHE A 57 -3.55 -11.71 -15.30
N CYS A 58 -3.15 -11.22 -14.11
CA CYS A 58 -1.74 -11.17 -13.71
C CYS A 58 -1.11 -12.57 -13.63
N ILE A 59 -1.83 -13.57 -13.13
CA ILE A 59 -1.36 -14.97 -13.08
C ILE A 59 -1.15 -15.52 -14.50
N VAL A 60 -2.09 -15.28 -15.42
CA VAL A 60 -1.97 -15.69 -16.82
C VAL A 60 -0.76 -15.03 -17.47
N LEU A 61 -0.58 -13.73 -17.31
CA LEU A 61 0.59 -13.00 -17.84
C LEU A 61 1.89 -13.54 -17.28
N SER A 62 1.96 -13.78 -15.96
CA SER A 62 3.13 -14.37 -15.30
C SER A 62 3.46 -15.76 -15.87
N ASN A 63 2.46 -16.61 -16.06
CA ASN A 63 2.64 -17.95 -16.65
C ASN A 63 3.07 -17.86 -18.13
N LEU A 64 2.55 -16.90 -18.90
CA LEU A 64 3.02 -16.66 -20.25
C LEU A 64 4.50 -16.23 -20.28
N GLN A 65 4.93 -15.40 -19.34
CA GLN A 65 6.32 -14.98 -19.22
C GLN A 65 7.26 -16.18 -18.97
N HIS A 66 6.84 -17.12 -18.11
CA HIS A 66 7.64 -18.33 -17.83
C HIS A 66 7.76 -19.27 -19.04
N LYS A 67 6.82 -19.21 -20.00
CA LYS A 67 6.86 -20.01 -21.24
C LYS A 67 7.73 -19.41 -22.34
N LEU A 68 8.23 -18.18 -22.19
CA LEU A 68 9.10 -17.55 -23.19
C LEU A 68 10.49 -18.19 -23.16
N PRO A 69 11.03 -18.65 -24.32
CA PRO A 69 12.29 -19.43 -24.41
C PRO A 69 13.51 -18.68 -23.84
N VAL A 70 13.49 -17.36 -23.85
CA VAL A 70 14.56 -16.51 -23.27
C VAL A 70 14.65 -16.64 -21.73
N MET A 71 13.52 -16.93 -21.06
CA MET A 71 13.49 -17.19 -19.61
C MET A 71 13.96 -18.64 -19.28
N HIS A 72 13.69 -19.59 -20.15
CA HIS A 72 14.06 -20.98 -19.93
C HIS A 72 15.60 -21.19 -19.87
N GLN A 73 16.37 -20.48 -20.71
CA GLN A 73 17.83 -20.52 -20.65
C GLN A 73 18.42 -19.91 -19.36
N HIS A 74 17.74 -18.90 -18.80
CA HIS A 74 18.20 -18.27 -17.56
C HIS A 74 17.84 -19.11 -16.32
N HIS A 75 16.70 -19.78 -16.34
CA HIS A 75 16.28 -20.70 -15.25
C HIS A 75 17.14 -21.95 -15.21
N GLN A 76 17.57 -22.50 -16.33
CA GLN A 76 18.43 -23.68 -16.35
C GLN A 76 19.82 -23.42 -15.74
N SER A 77 20.40 -22.25 -15.97
CA SER A 77 21.68 -21.88 -15.35
C SER A 77 21.58 -21.59 -13.85
N VAL A 78 20.42 -21.16 -13.36
CA VAL A 78 20.18 -20.87 -11.94
C VAL A 78 19.71 -22.12 -11.18
N HIS A 79 18.90 -23.01 -11.80
CA HIS A 79 18.41 -24.24 -11.18
C HIS A 79 19.50 -25.27 -10.92
N GLN A 80 20.57 -25.29 -11.72
CA GLN A 80 21.67 -26.24 -11.54
C GLN A 80 22.53 -25.91 -10.32
N GLU A 81 22.50 -24.66 -9.84
CA GLU A 81 23.21 -24.21 -8.63
C GLU A 81 22.37 -24.22 -7.35
N SER A 82 21.04 -24.28 -7.46
CA SER A 82 20.11 -24.05 -6.33
C SER A 82 19.64 -25.31 -5.60
N THR A 83 20.03 -26.51 -6.04
CA THR A 83 19.50 -27.77 -5.46
C THR A 83 20.21 -28.24 -4.18
N LEU A 84 21.34 -27.62 -3.81
CA LEU A 84 22.03 -27.93 -2.55
C LEU A 84 22.17 -26.67 -1.68
N CYS A 85 21.49 -26.61 -0.53
CA CYS A 85 21.60 -25.61 0.54
C CYS A 85 20.69 -24.37 0.44
N THR A 86 19.36 -24.56 0.29
CA THR A 86 18.42 -23.42 0.17
C THR A 86 18.28 -22.60 1.48
N GLY A 87 18.33 -23.23 2.64
CA GLY A 87 18.11 -22.53 3.92
C GLY A 87 19.27 -21.64 4.37
N THR A 88 20.50 -22.13 4.29
CA THR A 88 21.69 -21.38 4.73
C THR A 88 21.99 -20.19 3.82
N LYS A 89 21.79 -20.34 2.52
CA LYS A 89 21.94 -19.24 1.54
C LYS A 89 20.88 -18.15 1.74
N PHE A 90 19.64 -18.52 2.05
CA PHE A 90 18.55 -17.57 2.34
C PHE A 90 18.91 -16.63 3.50
N TRP A 91 19.32 -17.18 4.64
CA TRP A 91 19.70 -16.40 5.81
C TRP A 91 20.97 -15.57 5.59
N ALA A 92 21.91 -16.08 4.81
CA ALA A 92 23.11 -15.32 4.45
C ALA A 92 22.77 -14.10 3.58
N VAL A 93 21.90 -14.24 2.59
CA VAL A 93 21.43 -13.12 1.76
C VAL A 93 20.56 -12.16 2.57
N ALA A 94 19.65 -12.66 3.40
CA ALA A 94 18.84 -11.83 4.29
C ALA A 94 19.72 -11.00 5.24
N GLY A 95 20.81 -11.56 5.75
CA GLY A 95 21.81 -10.86 6.55
C GLY A 95 22.51 -9.71 5.79
N LYS A 96 22.84 -9.92 4.51
CA LYS A 96 23.46 -8.89 3.67
C LYS A 96 22.52 -7.71 3.41
N ILE A 97 21.23 -7.96 3.19
CA ILE A 97 20.23 -6.95 2.82
C ILE A 97 19.33 -6.50 3.99
N LYS A 98 19.67 -6.88 5.23
CA LYS A 98 18.85 -6.61 6.43
C LYS A 98 18.37 -5.16 6.56
N GLY A 99 19.21 -4.19 6.22
CA GLY A 99 18.85 -2.77 6.27
C GLY A 99 17.76 -2.39 5.27
N ALA A 100 17.87 -2.86 4.03
CA ALA A 100 16.86 -2.63 3.01
C ALA A 100 15.54 -3.35 3.32
N ALA A 101 15.63 -4.60 3.78
CA ALA A 101 14.49 -5.42 4.20
C ALA A 101 13.74 -4.76 5.38
N PHE A 102 14.47 -4.26 6.38
CA PHE A 102 13.90 -3.50 7.48
C PHE A 102 13.27 -2.17 7.01
N GLY A 103 13.92 -1.48 6.07
CA GLY A 103 13.38 -0.25 5.48
C GLY A 103 12.02 -0.48 4.82
N ILE A 104 11.89 -1.53 4.00
CA ILE A 104 10.62 -1.88 3.34
C ILE A 104 9.55 -2.29 4.36
N PHE A 105 9.92 -3.08 5.36
CA PHE A 105 9.04 -3.47 6.45
C PHE A 105 8.46 -2.25 7.18
N ILE A 106 9.29 -1.26 7.54
CA ILE A 106 8.84 -0.01 8.17
C ILE A 106 7.93 0.80 7.26
N ILE A 107 8.25 0.90 5.96
CA ILE A 107 7.40 1.62 5.00
C ILE A 107 5.97 1.10 5.06
N TYR A 108 5.79 -0.22 5.00
CA TYR A 108 4.45 -0.82 4.96
C TYR A 108 3.76 -0.84 6.33
N ILE A 109 4.50 -1.02 7.43
CA ILE A 109 3.94 -0.87 8.77
C ILE A 109 3.35 0.52 8.97
N VAL A 110 4.13 1.57 8.70
CA VAL A 110 3.67 2.95 8.86
C VAL A 110 2.48 3.23 7.97
N THR A 111 2.54 2.78 6.72
CA THR A 111 1.46 3.03 5.78
C THR A 111 0.16 2.39 6.21
N LEU A 112 0.15 1.08 6.50
CA LEU A 112 -1.09 0.37 6.78
C LEU A 112 -1.63 0.60 8.19
N SER A 113 -0.79 0.95 9.14
CA SER A 113 -1.27 1.35 10.46
C SER A 113 -1.96 2.73 10.46
N ILE A 114 -1.55 3.64 9.56
CA ILE A 114 -2.17 4.95 9.41
C ILE A 114 -3.34 4.89 8.41
N PHE A 115 -3.15 4.18 7.30
CA PHE A 115 -4.08 4.16 6.18
C PHE A 115 -4.47 2.71 5.80
N PRO A 116 -5.75 2.34 5.62
CA PRO A 116 -6.94 3.20 5.65
C PRO A 116 -7.59 3.33 7.04
N GLY A 117 -7.20 2.52 8.04
CA GLY A 117 -7.92 2.38 9.29
C GLY A 117 -8.11 3.70 10.06
N PHE A 118 -6.99 4.36 10.37
CA PHE A 118 -6.99 5.58 11.17
C PHE A 118 -7.66 6.78 10.46
N ILE A 119 -7.43 6.90 9.15
CA ILE A 119 -7.95 8.02 8.36
C ILE A 119 -9.43 7.86 8.01
N ALA A 120 -9.91 6.63 7.78
CA ALA A 120 -11.26 6.41 7.28
C ALA A 120 -12.36 6.59 8.35
N GLU A 121 -12.03 6.44 9.63
CA GLU A 121 -13.04 6.38 10.69
C GLU A 121 -13.19 7.65 11.53
N ASP A 122 -12.14 8.49 11.67
CA ASP A 122 -12.15 9.62 12.60
C ASP A 122 -12.37 11.00 11.95
N LEU A 123 -12.42 11.08 10.64
CA LEU A 123 -12.49 12.35 9.93
C LEU A 123 -13.91 12.63 9.44
N GLU A 124 -14.71 13.30 10.28
CA GLU A 124 -15.91 13.99 9.84
C GLU A 124 -15.55 15.34 9.22
N SER A 125 -15.58 15.41 7.89
CA SER A 125 -15.50 16.70 7.18
C SER A 125 -16.86 17.41 7.22
N LYS A 126 -16.87 18.69 7.58
CA LYS A 126 -18.08 19.52 7.49
C LYS A 126 -18.47 19.83 6.05
N LEU A 127 -17.48 19.89 5.14
CA LEU A 127 -17.67 20.25 3.73
C LEU A 127 -18.01 19.04 2.86
N LEU A 128 -17.25 17.95 2.99
CA LEU A 128 -17.33 16.76 2.11
C LEU A 128 -18.08 15.57 2.73
N ARG A 129 -18.41 15.63 4.01
CA ARG A 129 -19.13 14.57 4.73
C ARG A 129 -18.61 13.16 4.35
N ASP A 130 -19.47 12.31 3.80
CA ASP A 130 -19.17 10.93 3.44
C ASP A 130 -18.20 10.76 2.25
N TRP A 131 -17.87 11.84 1.50
CA TRP A 131 -16.94 11.79 0.38
C TRP A 131 -15.48 11.96 0.79
N TYR A 132 -15.24 12.50 1.98
CA TYR A 132 -13.90 12.82 2.45
C TYR A 132 -12.95 11.60 2.52
N PRO A 133 -13.35 10.43 3.09
CA PRO A 133 -12.49 9.25 3.07
C PRO A 133 -12.11 8.79 1.67
N ILE A 134 -13.04 8.90 0.71
CA ILE A 134 -12.77 8.50 -0.69
C ILE A 134 -11.78 9.45 -1.34
N LEU A 135 -11.91 10.74 -1.09
CA LEU A 135 -10.97 11.74 -1.57
C LEU A 135 -9.55 11.42 -1.04
N LEU A 136 -9.42 11.16 0.27
CA LEU A 136 -8.13 10.82 0.87
C LEU A 136 -7.53 9.54 0.25
N ILE A 137 -8.34 8.50 0.04
CA ILE A 137 -7.90 7.27 -0.61
C ILE A 137 -7.43 7.54 -2.05
N THR A 138 -8.16 8.37 -2.78
CA THR A 138 -7.80 8.75 -4.16
C THR A 138 -6.51 9.55 -4.20
N VAL A 139 -6.35 10.52 -3.30
CA VAL A 139 -5.12 11.32 -3.15
C VAL A 139 -3.93 10.43 -2.82
N TYR A 140 -4.10 9.48 -1.88
CA TYR A 140 -3.06 8.52 -1.53
C TYR A 140 -2.63 7.69 -2.74
N ASN A 141 -3.58 7.07 -3.46
CA ASN A 141 -3.28 6.22 -4.61
C ASN A 141 -2.61 7.00 -5.75
N LEU A 142 -3.07 8.23 -6.00
CA LEU A 142 -2.46 9.11 -7.00
C LEU A 142 -1.04 9.51 -6.60
N ALA A 143 -0.83 9.85 -5.34
CA ALA A 143 0.49 10.21 -4.81
C ALA A 143 1.47 9.03 -4.85
N ASP A 144 1.02 7.82 -4.47
CA ASP A 144 1.81 6.59 -4.55
C ASP A 144 2.25 6.30 -5.99
N LEU A 145 1.34 6.50 -6.94
CA LEU A 145 1.62 6.42 -8.36
C LEU A 145 2.68 7.42 -8.81
N MET A 146 2.51 8.69 -8.43
CA MET A 146 3.48 9.75 -8.75
C MET A 146 4.87 9.42 -8.16
N GLY A 147 4.92 8.91 -6.93
CA GLY A 147 6.15 8.48 -6.29
C GLY A 147 6.86 7.36 -7.05
N LYS A 148 6.14 6.34 -7.49
CA LYS A 148 6.67 5.26 -8.34
C LYS A 148 7.14 5.79 -9.68
N SER A 149 6.39 6.70 -10.31
CA SER A 149 6.76 7.32 -11.59
C SER A 149 8.06 8.11 -11.49
N LEU A 150 8.28 8.79 -10.37
CA LEU A 150 9.50 9.57 -10.16
C LEU A 150 10.75 8.71 -10.21
N THR A 151 10.68 7.42 -9.85
CA THR A 151 11.85 6.52 -9.94
C THR A 151 12.29 6.23 -11.37
N ALA A 152 11.45 6.50 -12.37
CA ALA A 152 11.86 6.41 -13.77
C ALA A 152 12.83 7.55 -14.16
N PHE A 153 12.72 8.70 -13.49
CA PHE A 153 13.55 9.89 -13.77
C PHE A 153 14.72 10.02 -12.79
N TYR A 154 14.46 9.73 -11.53
CA TYR A 154 15.45 9.91 -10.46
C TYR A 154 15.38 8.78 -9.43
N VAL A 155 16.52 8.13 -9.18
CA VAL A 155 16.69 7.10 -8.15
C VAL A 155 17.81 7.51 -7.21
N ILE A 156 17.54 7.51 -5.90
CA ILE A 156 18.58 7.71 -4.89
C ILE A 156 19.63 6.60 -5.04
N GLN A 157 20.88 6.94 -5.32
CA GLN A 157 21.95 5.95 -5.54
C GLN A 157 22.48 5.32 -4.25
N SER A 158 22.27 5.95 -3.11
CA SER A 158 22.81 5.51 -1.83
C SER A 158 21.77 4.69 -1.05
N MET A 159 22.07 3.41 -0.82
CA MET A 159 21.26 2.51 0.01
C MET A 159 21.04 3.08 1.41
N THR A 160 22.07 3.62 2.04
CA THR A 160 21.98 4.19 3.40
C THR A 160 21.00 5.37 3.45
N ARG A 161 21.02 6.26 2.47
CA ARG A 161 20.07 7.38 2.38
C ARG A 161 18.64 6.89 2.19
N ALA A 162 18.44 5.87 1.37
CA ALA A 162 17.11 5.28 1.16
C ALA A 162 16.57 4.64 2.46
N ILE A 163 17.40 3.94 3.22
CA ILE A 163 17.02 3.34 4.52
C ILE A 163 16.68 4.44 5.55
N TRP A 164 17.48 5.49 5.65
CA TRP A 164 17.18 6.61 6.55
C TRP A 164 15.89 7.33 6.16
N ALA A 165 15.65 7.54 4.87
CA ALA A 165 14.40 8.10 4.39
C ALA A 165 13.19 7.18 4.69
N ALA A 166 13.37 5.85 4.59
CA ALA A 166 12.34 4.90 4.99
C ALA A 166 12.04 4.95 6.49
N THR A 167 13.08 5.04 7.32
CA THR A 167 12.93 5.12 8.79
C THR A 167 12.33 6.46 9.22
N SER A 168 12.66 7.56 8.56
CA SER A 168 12.07 8.88 8.85
C SER A 168 10.55 8.92 8.68
N ARG A 169 9.95 7.96 7.98
CA ARG A 169 8.50 7.83 7.87
C ARG A 169 7.79 7.59 9.21
N LEU A 170 8.49 7.12 10.23
CA LEU A 170 7.95 7.05 11.59
C LEU A 170 7.47 8.41 12.11
N LEU A 171 8.01 9.51 11.59
CA LEU A 171 7.55 10.87 11.92
C LEU A 171 6.11 11.15 11.45
N PHE A 172 5.54 10.35 10.55
CA PHE A 172 4.14 10.51 10.18
C PHE A 172 3.20 10.24 11.37
N TYR A 173 3.56 9.34 12.30
CA TYR A 173 2.72 9.08 13.47
C TYR A 173 2.45 10.35 14.30
N PRO A 174 3.47 11.04 14.82
CA PRO A 174 3.22 12.28 15.57
C PRO A 174 2.59 13.37 14.70
N LEU A 175 2.91 13.47 13.41
CA LEU A 175 2.30 14.46 12.52
C LEU A 175 0.80 14.24 12.36
N PHE A 176 0.35 13.00 12.13
CA PHE A 176 -1.07 12.69 12.05
C PHE A 176 -1.79 12.90 13.39
N VAL A 177 -1.16 12.54 14.53
CA VAL A 177 -1.71 12.79 15.87
C VAL A 177 -1.88 14.28 16.12
N ILE A 178 -0.90 15.10 15.76
CA ILE A 178 -0.97 16.57 15.89
C ILE A 178 -2.09 17.14 15.01
N CYS A 179 -2.27 16.65 13.79
CA CYS A 179 -3.37 17.09 12.93
C CYS A 179 -4.75 16.74 13.48
N LEU A 180 -4.89 15.61 14.21
CA LEU A 180 -6.17 15.21 14.79
C LEU A 180 -6.48 15.90 16.13
N HIS A 181 -5.49 16.02 17.01
CA HIS A 181 -5.68 16.50 18.37
C HIS A 181 -5.10 17.90 18.61
N GLY A 182 -4.38 18.48 17.64
CA GLY A 182 -3.74 19.78 17.72
C GLY A 182 -4.69 20.99 17.71
N PRO A 183 -4.15 22.19 17.58
CA PRO A 183 -4.91 23.43 17.58
C PRO A 183 -5.90 23.52 16.41
N LYS A 184 -6.95 24.36 16.57
CA LYS A 184 -8.07 24.44 15.63
C LYS A 184 -7.68 24.75 14.17
N TRP A 185 -6.58 25.44 13.95
CA TRP A 185 -6.08 25.77 12.61
C TRP A 185 -5.44 24.57 11.88
N LEU A 186 -4.95 23.56 12.63
CA LEU A 186 -4.45 22.28 12.08
C LEU A 186 -5.56 21.24 11.89
N LYS A 187 -6.71 21.41 12.53
CA LYS A 187 -7.90 20.52 12.37
C LYS A 187 -8.68 20.81 11.09
N THR A 188 -8.12 21.56 10.16
CA THR A 188 -8.70 21.76 8.83
C THR A 188 -8.45 20.54 7.94
N GLU A 189 -9.21 20.44 6.87
CA GLU A 189 -9.11 19.31 5.92
C GLU A 189 -7.80 19.32 5.15
N VAL A 190 -7.23 20.51 4.89
CA VAL A 190 -6.05 20.71 4.05
C VAL A 190 -4.78 20.03 4.58
N PRO A 191 -4.36 20.20 5.85
CA PRO A 191 -3.17 19.53 6.38
C PRO A 191 -3.26 18.01 6.28
N MET A 192 -4.44 17.44 6.47
CA MET A 192 -4.66 16.00 6.39
C MET A 192 -4.51 15.49 4.94
N VAL A 193 -5.03 16.23 3.96
CA VAL A 193 -4.86 15.91 2.53
C VAL A 193 -3.38 15.98 2.15
N VAL A 194 -2.66 17.02 2.61
CA VAL A 194 -1.22 17.17 2.36
C VAL A 194 -0.41 16.03 2.97
N LEU A 195 -0.68 15.67 4.23
CA LEU A 195 0.00 14.54 4.89
C LEU A 195 -0.30 13.21 4.20
N THR A 196 -1.54 12.99 3.78
CA THR A 196 -1.92 11.79 3.02
C THR A 196 -1.21 11.73 1.67
N PHE A 197 -1.08 12.87 0.99
CA PHE A 197 -0.30 12.97 -0.25
C PHE A 197 1.17 12.61 0.00
N LEU A 198 1.82 13.21 1.01
CA LEU A 198 3.21 12.93 1.35
C LEU A 198 3.42 11.47 1.78
N LEU A 199 2.48 10.90 2.52
CA LEU A 199 2.49 9.49 2.92
C LEU A 199 2.47 8.57 1.69
N GLY A 200 1.55 8.79 0.75
CA GLY A 200 1.44 8.01 -0.48
C GLY A 200 2.65 8.21 -1.39
N PHE A 201 3.05 9.46 -1.64
CA PHE A 201 4.20 9.78 -2.49
C PHE A 201 5.50 9.12 -1.99
N SER A 202 5.80 9.27 -0.69
CA SER A 202 6.97 8.63 -0.10
C SER A 202 6.86 7.10 -0.09
N ASN A 203 5.64 6.54 0.02
CA ASN A 203 5.41 5.10 -0.09
C ASN A 203 5.85 4.56 -1.45
N GLY A 204 5.30 5.12 -2.52
CA GLY A 204 5.60 4.69 -3.88
C GLY A 204 7.08 4.87 -4.24
N TYR A 205 7.64 6.03 -3.93
CA TYR A 205 9.02 6.34 -4.25
C TYR A 205 10.02 5.44 -3.50
N LEU A 206 9.96 5.40 -2.18
CA LEU A 206 10.94 4.66 -1.37
C LEU A 206 10.84 3.14 -1.55
N THR A 207 9.63 2.60 -1.69
CA THR A 207 9.43 1.18 -2.02
C THR A 207 10.11 0.83 -3.33
N SER A 208 9.88 1.62 -4.38
CA SER A 208 10.49 1.38 -5.70
C SER A 208 12.01 1.53 -5.66
N VAL A 209 12.52 2.55 -4.97
CA VAL A 209 13.97 2.76 -4.80
C VAL A 209 14.62 1.56 -4.10
N LEU A 210 14.08 1.09 -2.98
CA LEU A 210 14.64 -0.05 -2.25
C LEU A 210 14.56 -1.34 -3.06
N MET A 211 13.46 -1.58 -3.78
CA MET A 211 13.31 -2.74 -4.67
C MET A 211 14.28 -2.72 -5.85
N ILE A 212 14.66 -1.53 -6.36
CA ILE A 212 15.63 -1.39 -7.45
C ILE A 212 17.07 -1.53 -6.94
N LEU A 213 17.40 -0.93 -5.79
CA LEU A 213 18.76 -0.90 -5.26
C LEU A 213 19.19 -2.24 -4.66
N THR A 214 18.29 -2.97 -4.01
CA THR A 214 18.66 -4.18 -3.26
C THR A 214 19.24 -5.27 -4.16
N PRO A 215 18.63 -5.66 -5.29
CA PRO A 215 19.25 -6.63 -6.20
C PRO A 215 20.57 -6.16 -6.82
N LYS A 216 20.79 -4.83 -6.91
CA LYS A 216 22.05 -4.26 -7.42
C LYS A 216 23.15 -4.25 -6.36
N SER A 217 22.83 -4.37 -5.09
CA SER A 217 23.78 -4.38 -3.97
C SER A 217 24.37 -5.75 -3.65
N VAL A 218 23.86 -6.81 -4.27
CA VAL A 218 24.33 -8.20 -4.11
C VAL A 218 24.86 -8.74 -5.44
N PRO A 219 25.66 -9.83 -5.40
CA PRO A 219 26.10 -10.52 -6.61
C PRO A 219 24.91 -10.98 -7.47
N LEU A 220 25.14 -11.07 -8.78
CA LEU A 220 24.07 -11.43 -9.73
C LEU A 220 23.41 -12.77 -9.43
N SER A 221 24.17 -13.73 -8.90
CA SER A 221 23.70 -15.05 -8.45
C SER A 221 22.75 -14.99 -7.25
N GLU A 222 22.82 -13.93 -6.44
CA GLU A 222 21.98 -13.74 -5.25
C GLU A 222 20.85 -12.70 -5.51
N ALA A 223 20.83 -12.04 -6.66
CA ALA A 223 19.90 -10.94 -6.95
C ALA A 223 18.43 -11.39 -6.93
N GLU A 224 18.12 -12.56 -7.48
CA GLU A 224 16.78 -13.14 -7.47
C GLU A 224 16.33 -13.48 -6.05
N LEU A 225 17.20 -14.14 -5.27
CA LEU A 225 16.92 -14.48 -3.89
C LEU A 225 16.71 -13.22 -3.03
N SER A 226 17.49 -12.16 -3.27
CA SER A 226 17.32 -10.88 -2.59
C SER A 226 15.96 -10.25 -2.86
N ALA A 227 15.44 -10.33 -4.09
CA ALA A 227 14.11 -9.83 -4.44
C ALA A 227 13.00 -10.64 -3.75
N ILE A 228 13.15 -11.97 -3.63
CA ILE A 228 12.22 -12.84 -2.90
C ILE A 228 12.19 -12.46 -1.42
N VAL A 229 13.36 -12.29 -0.79
CA VAL A 229 13.46 -11.86 0.62
C VAL A 229 12.80 -10.51 0.83
N MET A 230 13.06 -9.53 -0.05
CA MET A 230 12.43 -8.20 0.02
C MET A 230 10.90 -8.28 -0.07
N THR A 231 10.38 -9.11 -0.97
CA THR A 231 8.93 -9.34 -1.09
C THR A 231 8.34 -9.99 0.16
N GLY A 232 9.07 -10.92 0.79
CA GLY A 232 8.70 -11.50 2.07
C GLY A 232 8.59 -10.46 3.19
N PHE A 233 9.60 -9.58 3.34
CA PHE A 233 9.57 -8.50 4.32
C PHE A 233 8.49 -7.46 4.03
N LEU A 234 8.19 -7.20 2.76
CA LEU A 234 7.03 -6.40 2.35
C LEU A 234 5.73 -7.04 2.85
N GLY A 235 5.56 -8.35 2.64
CA GLY A 235 4.40 -9.09 3.14
C GLY A 235 4.26 -9.04 4.67
N PHE A 236 5.35 -9.22 5.40
CA PHE A 236 5.36 -9.07 6.86
C PHE A 236 5.00 -7.63 7.29
N GLY A 237 5.47 -6.63 6.56
CA GLY A 237 5.09 -5.22 6.77
C GLY A 237 3.61 -4.97 6.56
N LEU A 238 3.02 -5.57 5.53
CA LEU A 238 1.57 -5.49 5.26
C LEU A 238 0.75 -6.11 6.40
N VAL A 239 1.09 -7.32 6.84
CA VAL A 239 0.40 -8.00 7.94
C VAL A 239 0.58 -7.23 9.24
N GLY A 240 1.82 -6.88 9.60
CA GLY A 240 2.12 -6.13 10.82
C GLY A 240 1.43 -4.77 10.87
N GLY A 241 1.45 -4.02 9.77
CA GLY A 241 0.76 -2.73 9.67
C GLY A 241 -0.76 -2.84 9.78
N SER A 242 -1.35 -3.88 9.19
CA SER A 242 -2.79 -4.14 9.30
C SER A 242 -3.19 -4.49 10.74
N VAL A 243 -2.40 -5.31 11.42
CA VAL A 243 -2.64 -5.67 12.84
C VAL A 243 -2.51 -4.42 13.73
N LEU A 244 -1.49 -3.60 13.52
CA LEU A 244 -1.32 -2.35 14.27
C LEU A 244 -2.46 -1.36 13.98
N GLY A 245 -2.91 -1.26 12.74
CA GLY A 245 -4.06 -0.43 12.37
C GLY A 245 -5.34 -0.88 13.08
N TRP A 246 -5.57 -2.19 13.20
CA TRP A 246 -6.71 -2.73 13.93
C TRP A 246 -6.60 -2.52 15.45
N PHE A 247 -5.40 -2.71 16.02
CA PHE A 247 -5.14 -2.46 17.43
C PHE A 247 -5.39 -1.00 17.82
N TRP A 248 -5.09 -0.05 16.93
CA TRP A 248 -5.39 1.37 17.12
C TRP A 248 -6.89 1.67 17.28
N ILE A 249 -7.73 0.92 16.58
CA ILE A 249 -9.19 1.01 16.70
C ILE A 249 -9.66 0.53 18.08
N LEU A 250 -9.05 -0.54 18.59
CA LEU A 250 -9.39 -1.11 19.92
C LEU A 250 -8.96 -0.25 21.09
N TRP A 251 -7.89 0.54 20.95
CA TRP A 251 -7.36 1.39 22.03
C TRP A 251 -8.13 2.70 22.22
N ARG A 252 -9.19 2.93 21.50
CA ARG A 252 -9.99 4.15 21.67
C ARG A 252 -10.65 4.19 23.04
N PRO A 253 -10.67 5.37 23.71
CA PRO A 253 -11.40 5.51 24.95
C PRO A 253 -12.88 5.24 24.74
N PRO A 254 -13.58 4.61 25.72
CA PRO A 254 -15.00 4.22 25.62
C PRO A 254 -15.96 5.35 25.23
N SER A 255 -15.59 6.61 25.47
CA SER A 255 -16.34 7.81 25.08
C SER A 255 -16.50 7.96 23.56
N ALA A 256 -15.59 7.48 22.75
CA ALA A 256 -15.70 7.51 21.29
C ALA A 256 -16.60 6.40 20.76
N VAL A 257 -16.59 5.23 21.41
CA VAL A 257 -17.47 4.09 21.06
C VAL A 257 -18.94 4.41 21.39
N ILE A 258 -19.19 5.11 22.50
CA ILE A 258 -20.55 5.52 22.91
C ILE A 258 -21.17 6.52 21.94
N LYS A 259 -20.37 7.39 21.33
CA LYS A 259 -20.86 8.30 20.27
C LYS A 259 -21.33 7.54 19.03
N TRP A 260 -20.65 6.47 18.67
CA TRP A 260 -20.99 5.62 17.52
C TRP A 260 -22.29 4.85 17.75
N THR A 261 -22.45 4.23 18.91
CA THR A 261 -23.69 3.50 19.29
C THR A 261 -24.89 4.43 19.45
N LYS A 262 -24.70 5.65 19.97
CA LYS A 262 -25.76 6.66 20.02
C LYS A 262 -26.13 7.19 18.64
N GLY A 263 -25.18 7.44 17.75
CA GLY A 263 -25.43 7.88 16.38
C GLY A 263 -26.20 6.85 15.55
N SER A 264 -25.87 5.57 15.68
CA SER A 264 -26.60 4.48 15.02
C SER A 264 -27.98 4.23 15.62
N SER A 265 -28.13 4.37 16.94
CA SER A 265 -29.43 4.23 17.64
C SER A 265 -30.39 5.37 17.31
N ILE A 266 -29.90 6.61 17.14
CA ILE A 266 -30.74 7.75 16.73
C ILE A 266 -31.20 7.59 15.28
N ARG A 267 -30.37 7.05 14.42
CA ARG A 267 -30.71 6.77 13.00
C ARG A 267 -31.78 5.67 12.87
N CYS A 268 -31.74 4.64 13.70
CA CYS A 268 -32.78 3.62 13.73
C CYS A 268 -34.13 4.13 14.30
N LYS A 269 -34.12 5.05 15.29
CA LYS A 269 -35.35 5.62 15.84
C LYS A 269 -36.09 6.57 14.91
N SER A 270 -35.39 7.23 13.99
CA SER A 270 -36.03 8.12 13.01
C SER A 270 -36.75 7.39 11.87
N TRP A 271 -36.50 6.08 11.69
CA TRP A 271 -37.16 5.25 10.66
C TRP A 271 -38.44 4.58 11.15
N GLY A 272 -38.71 4.62 12.46
CA GLY A 272 -39.91 4.01 13.08
C GLY A 272 -41.09 4.96 13.29
N LYS A 273 -41.03 6.21 12.84
CA LYS A 273 -42.14 7.16 12.97
C LYS A 273 -42.43 7.81 11.61
N LYS A 274 -43.24 7.15 10.81
CA LYS A 274 -44.16 7.80 9.85
C LYS A 274 -45.54 7.15 10.04
N PRO A 275 -46.58 8.02 10.13
CA PRO A 275 -47.96 7.55 10.29
C PRO A 275 -48.46 6.83 9.04
#